data_0be5b8ddbcdd5cb8b1828076a4859f37
#
_entry.id   0be5b8ddbcdd5cb8b1828076a4859f37
#
_cell.length_a   1.000
_cell.length_b   1.000
_cell.length_c   1.000
_cell.angle_alpha   90.00
_cell.angle_beta   90.00
_cell.angle_gamma   90.00
#
_symmetry.space_group_name_H-M   'P 1'
#
loop_
_entity.id
_entity.type
_entity.pdbx_description
1 polymer ?
#
loop_
_entity_poly.entity_id
_entity_poly.type
_entity_poly.pdbx_seq_one_letter_code
_entity_poly.pdbx_strand_id
1 'polypeptide(L)'
;NERIMAQKIIGRKQEIKELLDLYKENKPVFAVIYGRRRVGKTFLVRELFQDKMSFYHTGLSPYELSGQKIMEQQLTSFYSSLVRYGSKGKKVPSSWLEAFDALINLLEEQDADKRQVIFIDELPWLDTPRSGFVTALEHFWNGWAAGKQNIMLIVCGSATSWISDKLLNNKGGLFDRTT
;
A
#
# COMPACT_ATOMS: atom_id res chain seq x y z
N ASN A 1 -1.21 -22.68 14.16
CA ASN A 1 -0.90 -21.60 13.18
C ASN A 1 0.13 -20.59 13.71
N GLU A 2 0.02 -20.13 14.96
CA GLU A 2 1.00 -19.21 15.56
C GLU A 2 2.41 -19.82 15.67
N ARG A 3 2.52 -21.11 15.91
CA ARG A 3 3.80 -21.82 16.00
C ARG A 3 4.53 -21.89 14.65
N ILE A 4 3.77 -22.04 13.55
CA ILE A 4 4.33 -22.09 12.19
C ILE A 4 4.75 -20.67 11.74
N MET A 5 3.96 -19.66 12.07
CA MET A 5 4.30 -18.26 11.81
C MET A 5 5.56 -17.84 12.57
N ALA A 6 5.65 -18.16 13.86
CA ALA A 6 6.79 -17.82 14.69
C ALA A 6 8.11 -18.43 14.19
N GLN A 7 8.08 -19.62 13.61
CA GLN A 7 9.28 -20.26 13.03
C GLN A 7 9.72 -19.60 11.73
N LYS A 8 8.77 -19.15 10.87
CA LYS A 8 9.07 -18.55 9.58
C LYS A 8 9.59 -17.12 9.68
N ILE A 9 9.29 -16.43 10.78
CA ILE A 9 9.64 -15.02 10.98
C ILE A 9 10.67 -14.80 12.09
N ILE A 10 11.38 -15.87 12.48
CA ILE A 10 12.52 -15.77 13.40
C ILE A 10 13.54 -14.77 12.84
N GLY A 11 13.93 -13.79 13.67
CA GLY A 11 14.83 -12.71 13.30
C GLY A 11 14.17 -11.37 13.01
N ARG A 12 12.81 -11.31 12.98
CA ARG A 12 12.05 -10.08 12.72
C ARG A 12 11.04 -9.76 13.83
N LYS A 13 11.35 -10.16 15.04
CA LYS A 13 10.44 -9.99 16.20
C LYS A 13 10.09 -8.54 16.46
N GLN A 14 11.04 -7.64 16.29
CA GLN A 14 10.84 -6.22 16.55
C GLN A 14 9.87 -5.60 15.53
N GLU A 15 10.08 -5.86 14.24
CA GLU A 15 9.21 -5.37 13.16
C GLU A 15 7.80 -5.93 13.28
N ILE A 16 7.67 -7.21 13.64
CA ILE A 16 6.37 -7.85 13.89
C ILE A 16 5.63 -7.14 15.02
N LYS A 17 6.33 -6.93 16.13
CA LYS A 17 5.76 -6.25 17.29
C LYS A 17 5.29 -4.85 16.94
N GLU A 18 6.11 -4.08 16.24
CA GLU A 18 5.78 -2.72 15.81
C GLU A 18 4.52 -2.70 14.92
N LEU A 19 4.45 -3.58 13.92
CA LEU A 19 3.30 -3.66 13.03
C LEU A 19 2.02 -4.07 13.76
N LEU A 20 2.11 -5.02 14.69
CA LEU A 20 0.97 -5.45 15.49
C LEU A 20 0.52 -4.37 16.48
N ASP A 21 1.45 -3.63 17.06
CA ASP A 21 1.13 -2.51 17.94
C ASP A 21 0.41 -1.40 17.15
N LEU A 22 0.91 -1.06 15.96
CA LEU A 22 0.27 -0.10 15.05
C LEU A 22 -1.13 -0.54 14.64
N TYR A 23 -1.33 -1.83 14.38
CA TYR A 23 -2.63 -2.37 14.03
C TYR A 23 -3.66 -2.17 15.14
N LYS A 24 -3.24 -2.23 16.38
CA LYS A 24 -4.12 -2.08 17.55
C LYS A 24 -4.46 -0.62 17.88
N GLU A 25 -3.74 0.33 17.28
CA GLU A 25 -4.00 1.73 17.51
C GLU A 25 -5.32 2.17 16.87
N ASN A 26 -6.08 3.01 17.58
CA ASN A 26 -7.32 3.57 17.07
C ASN A 26 -7.07 4.94 16.42
N LYS A 27 -6.16 4.95 15.46
CA LYS A 27 -5.80 6.14 14.68
C LYS A 27 -5.36 5.73 13.29
N PRO A 28 -5.41 6.64 12.31
CA PRO A 28 -4.86 6.35 10.98
C PRO A 28 -3.35 6.10 11.06
N VAL A 29 -2.89 5.05 10.37
CA VAL A 29 -1.48 4.65 10.35
C VAL A 29 -1.01 4.58 8.90
N PHE A 30 0.13 5.19 8.62
CA PHE A 30 0.86 5.05 7.37
C PHE A 30 2.23 4.45 7.70
N ALA A 31 2.40 3.16 7.44
CA ALA A 31 3.63 2.43 7.70
C ALA A 31 4.41 2.21 6.40
N VAL A 32 5.71 2.49 6.44
CA VAL A 32 6.61 2.29 5.31
C VAL A 32 7.64 1.22 5.67
N ILE A 33 7.68 0.13 4.90
CA ILE A 33 8.65 -0.93 5.06
C ILE A 33 9.56 -0.93 3.83
N TYR A 34 10.84 -0.67 4.03
CA TYR A 34 11.79 -0.57 2.94
C TYR A 34 13.10 -1.28 3.29
N GLY A 35 13.90 -1.57 2.26
CA GLY A 35 15.15 -2.27 2.40
C GLY A 35 15.43 -3.13 1.17
N ARG A 36 16.49 -3.91 1.23
CA ARG A 36 16.92 -4.75 0.12
C ARG A 36 15.85 -5.73 -0.33
N ARG A 37 15.83 -6.03 -1.63
CA ARG A 37 15.03 -7.10 -2.20
C ARG A 37 15.31 -8.43 -1.49
N ARG A 38 14.31 -9.30 -1.46
CA ARG A 38 14.41 -10.67 -0.91
C ARG A 38 14.65 -10.76 0.61
N VAL A 39 14.42 -9.68 1.35
CA VAL A 39 14.48 -9.76 2.82
C VAL A 39 13.14 -10.12 3.47
N GLY A 40 12.15 -10.55 2.67
CA GLY A 40 10.87 -11.06 3.17
C GLY A 40 9.87 -10.01 3.65
N LYS A 41 9.97 -8.76 3.16
CA LYS A 41 9.02 -7.69 3.52
C LYS A 41 7.57 -8.04 3.19
N THR A 42 7.33 -8.43 1.95
CA THR A 42 6.00 -8.86 1.47
C THR A 42 5.47 -10.04 2.25
N PHE A 43 6.31 -11.04 2.46
CA PHE A 43 5.98 -12.23 3.23
C PHE A 43 5.54 -11.86 4.66
N LEU A 44 6.29 -11.00 5.32
CA LEU A 44 6.00 -10.55 6.67
C LEU A 44 4.59 -9.92 6.77
N VAL A 45 4.30 -8.95 5.91
CA VAL A 45 3.01 -8.25 5.93
C VAL A 45 1.86 -9.21 5.61
N ARG A 46 2.03 -10.06 4.60
CA ARG A 46 0.99 -11.03 4.21
C ARG A 46 0.70 -12.04 5.32
N GLU A 47 1.73 -12.55 5.97
CA GLU A 47 1.55 -13.51 7.08
C GLU A 47 0.84 -12.88 8.29
N LEU A 48 1.18 -11.62 8.60
CA LEU A 48 0.58 -10.93 9.75
C LEU A 48 -0.88 -10.53 9.51
N PHE A 49 -1.23 -10.11 8.29
CA PHE A 49 -2.51 -9.46 8.02
C PHE A 49 -3.35 -10.17 6.94
N GLN A 50 -3.01 -11.40 6.58
CA GLN A 50 -3.67 -12.14 5.50
C GLN A 50 -5.20 -12.10 5.57
N ASP A 51 -5.75 -12.34 6.75
CA ASP A 51 -7.21 -12.39 6.97
C ASP A 51 -7.83 -11.00 7.23
N LYS A 52 -7.00 -9.96 7.27
CA LYS A 52 -7.41 -8.61 7.67
C LYS A 52 -7.21 -7.58 6.58
N MET A 53 -6.74 -8.00 5.41
CA MET A 53 -6.52 -7.10 4.28
C MET A 53 -7.84 -6.70 3.64
N SER A 54 -8.10 -5.41 3.60
CA SER A 54 -9.21 -4.82 2.85
C SER A 54 -8.85 -4.56 1.41
N PHE A 55 -7.54 -4.41 1.12
CA PHE A 55 -7.00 -4.24 -0.23
C PHE A 55 -5.53 -4.61 -0.25
N TYR A 56 -5.12 -5.32 -1.29
CA TYR A 56 -3.72 -5.64 -1.56
C TYR A 56 -3.42 -5.48 -3.05
N HIS A 57 -2.32 -4.81 -3.34
CA HIS A 57 -1.83 -4.64 -4.70
C HIS A 57 -0.30 -4.67 -4.74
N THR A 58 0.26 -5.27 -5.78
CA THR A 58 1.69 -5.24 -6.08
C THR A 58 1.91 -4.54 -7.41
N GLY A 59 2.81 -3.57 -7.44
CA GLY A 59 3.23 -2.91 -8.68
C GLY A 59 3.86 -3.90 -9.66
N LEU A 60 3.68 -3.65 -10.95
CA LEU A 60 4.33 -4.42 -12.01
C LEU A 60 5.80 -4.00 -12.13
N SER A 61 6.67 -4.99 -12.25
CA SER A 61 8.10 -4.74 -12.46
C SER A 61 8.33 -3.97 -13.78
N PRO A 62 9.27 -3.03 -13.81
CA PRO A 62 9.66 -2.38 -15.06
C PRO A 62 10.07 -3.35 -16.16
N TYR A 63 10.54 -4.54 -15.78
CA TYR A 63 10.91 -5.59 -16.73
C TYR A 63 9.70 -6.32 -17.35
N GLU A 64 8.56 -6.26 -16.67
CA GLU A 64 7.29 -6.81 -17.16
C GLU A 64 6.57 -5.84 -18.10
N LEU A 65 6.88 -4.55 -17.94
CA LEU A 65 6.30 -3.50 -18.76
C LEU A 65 7.11 -3.33 -20.04
N SER A 66 6.45 -3.33 -21.17
CA SER A 66 7.09 -3.15 -22.47
C SER A 66 6.32 -2.16 -23.33
N GLY A 67 7.06 -1.40 -24.13
CA GLY A 67 6.49 -0.50 -25.10
C GLY A 67 5.93 0.79 -24.51
N GLN A 68 4.94 1.33 -25.20
CA GLN A 68 4.23 2.54 -24.79
C GLN A 68 3.12 2.22 -23.78
N LYS A 69 2.60 3.26 -23.10
CA LYS A 69 1.48 3.15 -22.18
C LYS A 69 1.78 2.39 -20.87
N ILE A 70 2.99 2.61 -20.34
CA ILE A 70 3.43 1.98 -19.08
C ILE A 70 2.49 2.32 -17.93
N MET A 71 2.05 3.58 -17.81
CA MET A 71 1.11 3.99 -16.79
C MET A 71 -0.23 3.28 -16.92
N GLU A 72 -0.73 3.12 -18.15
CA GLU A 72 -2.00 2.41 -18.39
C GLU A 72 -1.93 0.95 -17.96
N GLN A 73 -0.79 0.29 -18.18
CA GLN A 73 -0.59 -1.09 -17.74
C GLN A 73 -0.60 -1.19 -16.21
N GLN A 74 0.04 -0.26 -15.51
CA GLN A 74 -0.02 -0.20 -14.05
C GLN A 74 -1.44 0.04 -13.54
N LEU A 75 -2.16 0.96 -14.17
CA LEU A 75 -3.56 1.26 -13.81
C LEU A 75 -4.49 0.08 -14.05
N THR A 76 -4.31 -0.64 -15.15
CA THR A 76 -5.08 -1.85 -15.46
C THR A 76 -4.83 -2.93 -14.39
N SER A 77 -3.57 -3.13 -14.00
CA SER A 77 -3.22 -4.07 -12.94
C SER A 77 -3.82 -3.66 -11.59
N PHE A 78 -3.78 -2.38 -11.27
CA PHE A 78 -4.41 -1.84 -10.05
C PHE A 78 -5.93 -2.06 -10.07
N TYR A 79 -6.57 -1.81 -11.18
CA TYR A 79 -7.99 -2.08 -11.37
C TYR A 79 -8.34 -3.56 -11.14
N SER A 80 -7.53 -4.47 -11.65
CA SER A 80 -7.72 -5.91 -11.40
C SER A 80 -7.70 -6.24 -9.92
N SER A 81 -6.83 -5.60 -9.16
CA SER A 81 -6.79 -5.75 -7.71
C SER A 81 -8.05 -5.18 -7.04
N LEU A 82 -8.51 -4.00 -7.49
CA LEU A 82 -9.76 -3.42 -6.99
C LEU A 82 -10.94 -4.37 -7.18
N VAL A 83 -11.08 -4.94 -8.36
CA VAL A 83 -12.15 -5.92 -8.68
C VAL A 83 -12.03 -7.16 -7.79
N ARG A 84 -10.82 -7.66 -7.60
CA ARG A 84 -10.57 -8.83 -6.75
C ARG A 84 -11.02 -8.63 -5.30
N TYR A 85 -10.94 -7.40 -4.81
CA TYR A 85 -11.36 -7.03 -3.47
C TYR A 85 -12.80 -6.50 -3.38
N GLY A 86 -13.55 -6.59 -4.48
CA GLY A 86 -15.00 -6.34 -4.48
C GLY A 86 -15.44 -5.01 -5.06
N SER A 87 -14.55 -4.27 -5.73
CA SER A 87 -14.95 -3.05 -6.41
C SER A 87 -16.02 -3.32 -7.46
N LYS A 88 -17.05 -2.49 -7.46
CA LYS A 88 -18.16 -2.54 -8.42
C LYS A 88 -17.94 -1.63 -9.63
N GLY A 89 -16.84 -0.91 -9.66
CA GLY A 89 -16.48 -0.06 -10.79
C GLY A 89 -16.28 -0.88 -12.07
N LYS A 90 -16.83 -0.38 -13.17
CA LYS A 90 -16.82 -1.09 -14.47
C LYS A 90 -15.79 -0.54 -15.44
N LYS A 91 -15.01 0.44 -15.01
CA LYS A 91 -14.05 1.14 -15.84
C LYS A 91 -12.66 1.08 -15.24
N VAL A 92 -11.66 0.80 -16.09
CA VAL A 92 -10.26 0.97 -15.71
C VAL A 92 -10.00 2.46 -15.49
N PRO A 93 -9.43 2.87 -14.33
CA PRO A 93 -9.09 4.28 -14.10
C PRO A 93 -8.14 4.82 -15.16
N SER A 94 -8.33 6.07 -15.56
CA SER A 94 -7.47 6.74 -16.54
C SER A 94 -6.32 7.52 -15.88
N SER A 95 -6.36 7.66 -14.57
CA SER A 95 -5.33 8.36 -13.78
C SER A 95 -5.23 7.75 -12.40
N TRP A 96 -4.13 8.06 -11.70
CA TRP A 96 -3.98 7.62 -10.30
C TRP A 96 -4.96 8.29 -9.35
N LEU A 97 -5.38 9.52 -9.63
CA LEU A 97 -6.47 10.16 -8.86
C LEU A 97 -7.75 9.35 -8.95
N GLU A 98 -8.15 8.94 -10.15
CA GLU A 98 -9.33 8.08 -10.32
C GLU A 98 -9.15 6.71 -9.67
N ALA A 99 -7.95 6.14 -9.76
CA ALA A 99 -7.64 4.85 -9.14
C ALA A 99 -7.80 4.90 -7.62
N PHE A 100 -7.28 5.94 -6.97
CA PHE A 100 -7.42 6.11 -5.53
C PHE A 100 -8.85 6.46 -5.12
N ASP A 101 -9.60 7.20 -5.93
CA ASP A 101 -11.03 7.42 -5.70
C ASP A 101 -11.81 6.10 -5.71
N ALA A 102 -11.50 5.23 -6.66
CA ALA A 102 -12.09 3.89 -6.70
C ALA A 102 -11.73 3.06 -5.47
N LEU A 103 -10.51 3.19 -4.97
CA LEU A 103 -10.09 2.54 -3.72
C LEU A 103 -10.87 3.09 -2.52
N ILE A 104 -11.05 4.39 -2.44
CA ILE A 104 -11.87 5.02 -1.38
C ILE A 104 -13.28 4.44 -1.40
N ASN A 105 -13.91 4.38 -2.57
CA ASN A 105 -15.26 3.84 -2.71
C ASN A 105 -15.33 2.38 -2.25
N LEU A 106 -14.34 1.57 -2.61
CA LEU A 106 -14.24 0.19 -2.15
C LEU A 106 -14.17 0.10 -0.62
N LEU A 107 -13.31 0.92 0.00
CA LEU A 107 -13.11 0.91 1.44
C LEU A 107 -14.33 1.43 2.21
N GLU A 108 -15.04 2.42 1.67
CA GLU A 108 -16.26 2.96 2.28
C GLU A 108 -17.43 1.97 2.25
N GLU A 109 -17.44 1.01 1.32
CA GLU A 109 -18.41 -0.06 1.28
C GLU A 109 -18.15 -1.16 2.32
N GLN A 110 -16.97 -1.19 2.91
CA GLN A 110 -16.61 -2.18 3.92
C GLN A 110 -16.99 -1.71 5.33
N ASP A 111 -16.92 -2.62 6.30
CA ASP A 111 -17.30 -2.36 7.69
C ASP A 111 -16.40 -1.28 8.32
N ALA A 112 -17.00 -0.13 8.63
CA ALA A 112 -16.31 1.01 9.22
C ALA A 112 -15.82 0.75 10.66
N ASP A 113 -16.38 -0.24 11.34
CA ASP A 113 -15.99 -0.59 12.71
C ASP A 113 -14.77 -1.50 12.78
N LYS A 114 -14.34 -2.04 11.62
CA LYS A 114 -13.15 -2.88 11.54
C LYS A 114 -11.93 -2.10 11.10
N ARG A 115 -10.79 -2.48 11.65
CA ARG A 115 -9.48 -1.99 11.17
C ARG A 115 -9.29 -2.45 9.73
N GLN A 116 -9.15 -1.51 8.82
CA GLN A 116 -8.93 -1.78 7.41
C GLN A 116 -7.45 -1.67 7.08
N VAL A 117 -6.84 -2.80 6.72
CA VAL A 117 -5.44 -2.85 6.30
C VAL A 117 -5.38 -2.77 4.78
N ILE A 118 -4.65 -1.79 4.30
CA ILE A 118 -4.37 -1.57 2.88
C ILE A 118 -2.88 -1.83 2.69
N PHE A 119 -2.53 -2.77 1.82
CA PHE A 119 -1.14 -3.09 1.55
C PHE A 119 -0.81 -2.87 0.08
N ILE A 120 0.13 -1.96 -0.18
CA ILE A 120 0.65 -1.71 -1.53
C ILE A 120 2.14 -2.06 -1.55
N ASP A 121 2.45 -3.14 -2.24
CA ASP A 121 3.80 -3.66 -2.39
C ASP A 121 4.43 -3.15 -3.68
N GLU A 122 5.75 -3.04 -3.69
CA GLU A 122 6.54 -2.50 -4.79
C GLU A 122 6.02 -1.14 -5.24
N LEU A 123 5.74 -0.29 -4.25
CA LEU A 123 5.18 1.05 -4.46
C LEU A 123 5.98 1.88 -5.46
N PRO A 124 7.34 1.90 -5.43
CA PRO A 124 8.12 2.70 -6.38
C PRO A 124 7.85 2.38 -7.85
N TRP A 125 7.47 1.14 -8.17
CA TRP A 125 7.19 0.75 -9.56
C TRP A 125 5.93 1.41 -10.14
N LEU A 126 5.03 1.88 -9.26
CA LEU A 126 3.81 2.57 -9.68
C LEU A 126 4.08 4.01 -10.11
N ASP A 127 5.19 4.60 -9.67
CA ASP A 127 5.58 5.97 -10.01
C ASP A 127 6.32 6.00 -11.36
N THR A 128 5.57 5.73 -12.43
CA THR A 128 6.11 5.81 -13.80
C THR A 128 6.28 7.28 -14.22
N PRO A 129 7.12 7.56 -15.26
CA PRO A 129 7.36 8.94 -15.66
C PRO A 129 6.08 9.73 -15.94
N ARG A 130 5.97 10.90 -15.35
CA ARG A 130 4.84 11.83 -15.52
C ARG A 130 3.48 11.23 -15.15
N SER A 131 3.46 10.23 -14.26
CA SER A 131 2.23 9.54 -13.88
C SER A 131 1.37 10.33 -12.87
N GLY A 132 1.95 11.25 -12.11
CA GLY A 132 1.27 11.91 -11.01
C GLY A 132 0.97 11.00 -9.83
N PHE A 133 1.64 9.85 -9.73
CA PHE A 133 1.36 8.84 -8.71
C PHE A 133 1.55 9.36 -7.28
N VAL A 134 2.68 10.02 -7.00
CA VAL A 134 2.97 10.52 -5.65
C VAL A 134 1.95 11.56 -5.22
N THR A 135 1.58 12.48 -6.12
CA THR A 135 0.54 13.49 -5.85
C THR A 135 -0.80 12.83 -5.54
N ALA A 136 -1.16 11.80 -6.29
CA ALA A 136 -2.41 11.07 -6.05
C ALA A 136 -2.39 10.30 -4.73
N LEU A 137 -1.26 9.69 -4.37
CA LEU A 137 -1.08 9.03 -3.08
C LEU A 137 -1.19 10.02 -1.92
N GLU A 138 -0.56 11.18 -2.03
CA GLU A 138 -0.66 12.26 -1.04
C GLU A 138 -2.09 12.72 -0.87
N HIS A 139 -2.80 12.92 -1.98
CA HIS A 139 -4.21 13.31 -1.96
C HIS A 139 -5.08 12.25 -1.27
N PHE A 140 -4.89 10.99 -1.58
CA PHE A 140 -5.56 9.86 -0.92
C PHE A 140 -5.32 9.88 0.58
N TRP A 141 -4.07 9.99 1.00
CA TRP A 141 -3.74 9.96 2.42
C TRP A 141 -4.21 11.22 3.15
N ASN A 142 -3.79 12.39 2.70
CA ASN A 142 -4.10 13.65 3.38
C ASN A 142 -5.56 14.06 3.26
N GLY A 143 -6.18 13.78 2.12
CA GLY A 143 -7.56 14.18 1.84
C GLY A 143 -8.60 13.25 2.41
N TRP A 144 -8.26 11.99 2.66
CA TRP A 144 -9.24 11.01 3.11
C TRP A 144 -8.73 10.11 4.25
N ALA A 145 -7.67 9.34 4.02
CA ALA A 145 -7.24 8.27 4.93
C ALA A 145 -6.83 8.80 6.31
N ALA A 146 -6.14 9.93 6.36
CA ALA A 146 -5.68 10.54 7.61
C ALA A 146 -6.82 10.98 8.53
N GLY A 147 -8.04 11.11 8.01
CA GLY A 147 -9.25 11.40 8.78
C GLY A 147 -10.00 10.16 9.25
N LYS A 148 -9.51 8.95 8.96
CA LYS A 148 -10.18 7.68 9.25
C LYS A 148 -9.42 6.89 10.29
N GLN A 149 -9.98 6.76 11.48
CA GLN A 149 -9.34 6.06 12.61
C GLN A 149 -9.09 4.58 12.36
N ASN A 150 -9.84 3.96 11.46
CA ASN A 150 -9.75 2.54 11.16
C ASN A 150 -8.78 2.19 10.02
N ILE A 151 -8.15 3.16 9.37
CA ILE A 151 -7.27 2.92 8.22
C ILE A 151 -5.83 2.68 8.66
N MET A 152 -5.26 1.57 8.18
CA MET A 152 -3.83 1.28 8.26
C MET A 152 -3.29 1.02 6.86
N LEU A 153 -2.54 1.97 6.33
CA LEU A 153 -1.86 1.84 5.05
C LEU A 153 -0.43 1.36 5.27
N ILE A 154 -0.09 0.23 4.66
CA ILE A 154 1.26 -0.32 4.66
C ILE A 154 1.77 -0.29 3.23
N VAL A 155 2.94 0.30 3.02
CA VAL A 155 3.60 0.32 1.72
C VAL A 155 4.99 -0.31 1.85
N CYS A 156 5.37 -1.05 0.82
CA CYS A 156 6.67 -1.69 0.72
C CYS A 156 7.38 -1.29 -0.56
N GLY A 157 8.70 -1.27 -0.51
CA GLY A 157 9.52 -1.08 -1.69
C GLY A 157 10.97 -1.41 -1.45
N SER A 158 11.67 -1.85 -2.49
CA SER A 158 13.10 -2.13 -2.46
C SER A 158 13.97 -0.98 -3.00
N ALA A 159 13.36 0.00 -3.69
CA ALA A 159 14.05 1.19 -4.18
C ALA A 159 14.21 2.21 -3.04
N THR A 160 15.21 2.02 -2.21
CA THR A 160 15.46 2.81 -1.00
C THR A 160 15.58 4.31 -1.29
N SER A 161 16.24 4.70 -2.39
CA SER A 161 16.37 6.11 -2.79
C SER A 161 15.01 6.73 -3.09
N TRP A 162 14.14 6.04 -3.82
CA TRP A 162 12.79 6.51 -4.10
C TRP A 162 11.99 6.71 -2.82
N ILE A 163 12.02 5.72 -1.92
CA ILE A 163 11.33 5.79 -0.62
C ILE A 163 11.83 7.01 0.17
N SER A 164 13.15 7.18 0.26
CA SER A 164 13.76 8.29 0.97
C SER A 164 13.35 9.64 0.38
N ASP A 165 13.47 9.78 -0.95
CA ASP A 165 13.26 11.08 -1.62
C ASP A 165 11.77 11.45 -1.73
N LYS A 166 10.90 10.47 -1.98
CA LYS A 166 9.49 10.72 -2.27
C LYS A 166 8.58 10.61 -1.07
N LEU A 167 8.90 9.76 -0.11
CA LEU A 167 8.06 9.56 1.08
C LEU A 167 8.67 10.16 2.34
N LEU A 168 9.92 9.86 2.66
CA LEU A 168 10.51 10.22 3.94
C LEU A 168 11.04 11.66 3.98
N ASN A 169 11.60 12.16 2.88
CA ASN A 169 12.19 13.50 2.79
C ASN A 169 11.30 14.51 2.07
N ASN A 170 10.11 14.10 1.63
CA ASN A 170 9.19 15.00 0.96
C ASN A 170 8.55 15.96 1.97
N LYS A 171 8.88 17.24 1.89
CA LYS A 171 8.33 18.31 2.75
C LYS A 171 6.83 18.56 2.54
N GLY A 172 6.21 17.89 1.58
CA GLY A 172 4.84 18.15 1.13
C GLY A 172 3.72 17.43 1.86
N GLY A 173 3.97 16.55 2.84
CA GLY A 173 2.86 16.09 3.63
C GLY A 173 2.73 14.63 4.02
N LEU A 174 3.42 13.67 3.41
CA LEU A 174 3.40 12.28 3.90
C LEU A 174 4.39 12.06 5.04
N PHE A 175 5.41 12.89 5.11
CA PHE A 175 6.60 12.70 5.92
C PHE A 175 6.33 12.56 7.42
N ASP A 176 5.51 13.44 7.99
CA ASP A 176 5.26 13.45 9.43
C ASP A 176 4.26 12.37 9.90
N ARG A 177 3.87 11.48 8.99
CA ARG A 177 2.79 10.51 9.23
C ARG A 177 3.20 9.08 8.97
N THR A 178 4.46 8.88 8.60
CA THR A 178 5.04 7.56 8.42
C THR A 178 5.64 7.07 9.74
N THR A 179 5.48 5.81 10.02
CA THR A 179 6.05 5.13 11.19
C THR A 179 6.90 3.94 10.77
#